data_53464ad27a4e5e5c32a8ed146b4ea162
#
_entry.id   53464ad27a4e5e5c32a8ed146b4ea162
#
_cell.length_a   1.000
_cell.length_b   1.000
_cell.length_c   1.000
_cell.angle_alpha   90.00
_cell.angle_beta   90.00
_cell.angle_gamma   90.00
#
_symmetry.space_group_name_H-M   'P 1'
#
loop_
_entity.id
_entity.type
_entity.pdbx_description
1 polymer ?
#
loop_
_entity_poly.entity_id
_entity_poly.type
_entity_poly.pdbx_seq_one_letter_code
_entity_poly.pdbx_strand_id
1 'polypeptide(L)'
;MLKLKEVLASLGKPQTDLARAVDLSPAAIAQLINHSQWPKSLDQQQLAWRITEYLMAQGAQFDTVRQAFDEVGPRRSNVGAPATPEDAQENEECEPMLMRKQVLLPATKKAFDIRRDPFDELHSADDIFINADIRYVREAMHQVAMHDGFLAVIGESGAGKSTLRRDLEHRLEGSPVTVIQPYVLGMEDNDTKGKPLKSEHIAEAILAEIAPDQTPRNSSQARWAQLHKALKASHTAGSRHLLIIEEAHSLSTPTIKHLKRYRELELGYTKLVSIILIGQPELLIKLSPRNGEVREVAQRIEIVELPPLTVGGLEQHLAFRFERVGKXLSDVIDASGLQAXIERLGGVKENKPSLLYPLAIGNLVKAAMNYAALVGEPRVTADVVREA
;
A
#
# COMPACT_ATOMS: atom_id res chain seq x y z
N MET A 1 -22.98 0.51 9.07
CA MET A 1 -24.25 1.15 9.50
C MET A 1 -25.06 0.12 10.28
N LEU A 2 -25.63 0.49 11.44
CA LEU A 2 -26.44 -0.43 12.24
C LEU A 2 -27.85 -0.60 11.65
N LYS A 3 -28.41 -1.79 11.77
CA LYS A 3 -29.83 -2.06 11.41
C LYS A 3 -30.83 -1.27 12.25
N LEU A 4 -30.36 -0.63 13.32
CA LEU A 4 -31.17 0.23 14.20
C LEU A 4 -31.98 1.27 13.41
N LYS A 5 -31.45 1.77 12.29
CA LYS A 5 -32.18 2.70 11.41
C LYS A 5 -33.42 2.06 10.80
N GLU A 6 -33.30 0.82 10.32
CA GLU A 6 -34.41 0.07 9.74
C GLU A 6 -35.48 -0.28 10.78
N VAL A 7 -35.01 -0.64 11.97
CA VAL A 7 -35.93 -0.95 13.09
C VAL A 7 -36.74 0.31 13.51
N LEU A 8 -36.09 1.46 13.62
CA LEU A 8 -36.78 2.73 13.93
C LEU A 8 -37.79 3.10 12.81
N ALA A 9 -37.40 2.87 11.55
CA ALA A 9 -38.28 3.14 10.41
C ALA A 9 -39.51 2.22 10.41
N SER A 10 -39.34 0.93 10.75
CA SER A 10 -40.46 -0.02 10.83
C SER A 10 -41.43 0.31 11.97
N LEU A 11 -40.93 0.95 13.02
CA LEU A 11 -41.75 1.43 14.15
C LEU A 11 -42.36 2.83 13.90
N GLY A 12 -42.02 3.46 12.78
CA GLY A 12 -42.49 4.82 12.45
C GLY A 12 -41.91 5.90 13.38
N LYS A 13 -40.74 5.66 13.98
CA LYS A 13 -40.14 6.58 14.96
C LYS A 13 -38.90 7.28 14.38
N PRO A 14 -38.81 8.62 14.50
CA PRO A 14 -37.61 9.33 14.06
C PRO A 14 -36.44 9.13 15.03
N GLN A 15 -35.22 9.27 14.52
CA GLN A 15 -33.99 9.15 15.30
C GLN A 15 -33.92 10.18 16.44
N THR A 16 -34.59 11.31 16.29
CA THR A 16 -34.65 12.38 17.31
C THR A 16 -35.39 11.92 18.57
N ASP A 17 -36.40 11.07 18.44
CA ASP A 17 -37.14 10.56 19.60
C ASP A 17 -36.30 9.56 20.39
N LEU A 18 -35.55 8.71 19.69
CA LEU A 18 -34.56 7.82 20.33
C LEU A 18 -33.49 8.64 21.04
N ALA A 19 -32.97 9.68 20.38
CA ALA A 19 -31.93 10.56 20.98
C ALA A 19 -32.41 11.15 22.30
N ARG A 20 -33.65 11.63 22.31
CA ARG A 20 -34.27 12.18 23.51
C ARG A 20 -34.48 11.16 24.63
N ALA A 21 -34.91 9.93 24.24
CA ALA A 21 -35.18 8.84 25.17
C ALA A 21 -33.90 8.33 25.87
N VAL A 22 -32.76 8.33 25.18
CA VAL A 22 -31.49 7.86 25.73
C VAL A 22 -30.57 8.99 26.23
N ASP A 23 -31.09 10.22 26.24
CA ASP A 23 -30.40 11.45 26.70
C ASP A 23 -29.08 11.71 25.94
N LEU A 24 -29.15 11.63 24.62
CA LEU A 24 -28.03 11.91 23.72
C LEU A 24 -28.40 12.95 22.66
N SER A 25 -27.40 13.61 22.11
CA SER A 25 -27.64 14.55 21.01
C SER A 25 -28.05 13.75 19.73
N PRO A 26 -28.91 14.34 18.88
CA PRO A 26 -29.24 13.71 17.60
C PRO A 26 -28.00 13.38 16.73
N ALA A 27 -26.94 14.20 16.82
CA ALA A 27 -25.69 13.96 16.13
C ALA A 27 -24.98 12.67 16.62
N ALA A 28 -24.99 12.43 17.93
CA ALA A 28 -24.39 11.23 18.53
C ALA A 28 -25.14 9.96 18.08
N ILE A 29 -26.48 10.03 18.05
CA ILE A 29 -27.31 8.90 17.55
C ILE A 29 -27.07 8.67 16.04
N ALA A 30 -26.93 9.76 15.26
CA ALA A 30 -26.62 9.63 13.82
C ALA A 30 -25.25 8.98 13.60
N GLN A 31 -24.22 9.32 14.39
CA GLN A 31 -22.90 8.69 14.34
C GLN A 31 -22.96 7.20 14.73
N LEU A 32 -23.72 6.89 15.78
CA LEU A 32 -23.92 5.50 16.20
C LEU A 32 -24.59 4.68 15.09
N ILE A 33 -25.67 5.19 14.50
CA ILE A 33 -26.44 4.47 13.47
C ILE A 33 -25.65 4.33 12.15
N ASN A 34 -25.07 5.43 11.65
CA ASN A 34 -24.48 5.46 10.30
C ASN A 34 -23.03 4.95 10.27
N HIS A 35 -22.29 5.11 11.36
CA HIS A 35 -20.85 4.79 11.42
C HIS A 35 -20.48 3.77 12.50
N SER A 36 -21.47 3.23 13.22
CA SER A 36 -21.25 2.29 14.35
C SER A 36 -20.31 2.85 15.42
N GLN A 37 -20.26 4.21 15.55
CA GLN A 37 -19.39 4.87 16.52
C GLN A 37 -20.14 5.11 17.83
N TRP A 38 -19.76 4.34 18.86
CA TRP A 38 -20.33 4.47 20.21
C TRP A 38 -19.76 5.71 20.92
N PRO A 39 -20.60 6.48 21.62
CA PRO A 39 -20.13 7.63 22.39
C PRO A 39 -19.12 7.22 23.48
N LYS A 40 -17.97 7.87 23.51
CA LYS A 40 -16.88 7.58 24.48
C LYS A 40 -17.24 7.96 25.93
N SER A 41 -18.24 8.80 26.11
CA SER A 41 -18.67 9.30 27.42
C SER A 41 -19.60 8.37 28.16
N LEU A 42 -20.09 7.30 27.54
CA LEU A 42 -21.05 6.35 28.14
C LEU A 42 -20.57 4.92 27.93
N ASP A 43 -20.92 4.08 28.91
CA ASP A 43 -20.69 2.63 28.80
C ASP A 43 -21.53 2.07 27.65
N GLN A 44 -20.88 1.30 26.76
CA GLN A 44 -21.52 0.74 25.58
C GLN A 44 -22.66 -0.22 25.93
N GLN A 45 -22.48 -1.05 26.95
CA GLN A 45 -23.50 -2.00 27.38
C GLN A 45 -24.73 -1.29 27.97
N GLN A 46 -24.48 -0.23 28.74
CA GLN A 46 -25.54 0.57 29.37
C GLN A 46 -26.37 1.31 28.31
N LEU A 47 -25.70 1.86 27.29
CA LEU A 47 -26.39 2.54 26.20
C LEU A 47 -27.17 1.55 25.32
N ALA A 48 -26.60 0.41 25.02
CA ALA A 48 -27.28 -0.66 24.26
C ALA A 48 -28.55 -1.13 25.01
N TRP A 49 -28.48 -1.25 26.35
CA TRP A 49 -29.63 -1.63 27.18
C TRP A 49 -30.74 -0.56 27.11
N ARG A 50 -30.40 0.73 27.23
CA ARG A 50 -31.37 1.84 27.11
C ARG A 50 -32.06 1.86 25.74
N ILE A 51 -31.29 1.63 24.66
CA ILE A 51 -31.84 1.56 23.29
C ILE A 51 -32.80 0.38 23.19
N THR A 52 -32.42 -0.79 23.73
CA THR A 52 -33.27 -2.00 23.78
C THR A 52 -34.58 -1.73 24.50
N GLU A 53 -34.52 -1.12 25.70
CA GLU A 53 -35.69 -0.77 26.50
C GLU A 53 -36.64 0.16 25.73
N TYR A 54 -36.06 1.17 25.08
CA TYR A 54 -36.86 2.10 24.26
C TYR A 54 -37.56 1.39 23.11
N LEU A 55 -36.83 0.54 22.35
CA LEU A 55 -37.42 -0.20 21.21
C LEU A 55 -38.55 -1.13 21.65
N MET A 56 -38.36 -1.84 22.77
CA MET A 56 -39.37 -2.72 23.34
C MET A 56 -40.61 -1.92 23.77
N ALA A 57 -40.42 -0.76 24.42
CA ALA A 57 -41.51 0.13 24.81
C ALA A 57 -42.30 0.70 23.62
N GLN A 58 -41.66 0.78 22.45
CA GLN A 58 -42.34 1.19 21.20
C GLN A 58 -42.97 0.02 20.42
N GLY A 59 -42.95 -1.21 20.99
CA GLY A 59 -43.62 -2.38 20.42
C GLY A 59 -42.75 -3.25 19.51
N ALA A 60 -41.44 -3.07 19.53
CA ALA A 60 -40.54 -3.93 18.76
C ALA A 60 -40.51 -5.36 19.33
N GLN A 61 -40.50 -6.38 18.47
CA GLN A 61 -40.36 -7.75 18.89
C GLN A 61 -38.90 -8.05 19.32
N PHE A 62 -38.72 -8.96 20.27
CA PHE A 62 -37.42 -9.29 20.86
C PHE A 62 -36.35 -9.64 19.81
N ASP A 63 -36.70 -10.44 18.81
CA ASP A 63 -35.78 -10.83 17.75
C ASP A 63 -35.35 -9.64 16.85
N THR A 64 -36.25 -8.70 16.62
CA THR A 64 -35.98 -7.46 15.88
C THR A 64 -35.03 -6.54 16.66
N VAL A 65 -35.22 -6.45 17.97
CA VAL A 65 -34.37 -5.64 18.86
C VAL A 65 -32.96 -6.22 18.91
N ARG A 66 -32.83 -7.55 18.96
CA ARG A 66 -31.52 -8.24 18.96
C ARG A 66 -30.76 -7.92 17.69
N GLN A 67 -31.43 -7.89 16.54
CA GLN A 67 -30.83 -7.57 15.25
C GLN A 67 -30.53 -6.08 15.03
N ALA A 68 -31.10 -5.20 15.85
CA ALA A 68 -30.93 -3.74 15.69
C ALA A 68 -29.45 -3.31 15.75
N PHE A 69 -28.60 -4.06 16.45
CA PHE A 69 -27.18 -3.76 16.61
C PHE A 69 -26.28 -4.47 15.57
N ASP A 70 -26.85 -5.27 14.68
CA ASP A 70 -26.10 -5.89 13.58
C ASP A 70 -25.64 -4.81 12.59
N GLU A 71 -24.45 -4.95 12.03
CA GLU A 71 -23.92 -4.03 11.02
C GLU A 71 -24.40 -4.44 9.62
N VAL A 72 -24.97 -3.48 8.91
CA VAL A 72 -25.34 -3.62 7.51
C VAL A 72 -24.27 -2.91 6.68
N GLY A 73 -23.70 -3.60 5.70
CA GLY A 73 -22.75 -3.00 4.77
C GLY A 73 -23.43 -1.90 3.91
N PRO A 74 -22.67 -1.00 3.28
CA PRO A 74 -23.24 0.13 2.56
C PRO A 74 -24.08 -0.30 1.36
N ARG A 75 -25.39 -0.03 1.40
CA ARG A 75 -26.31 -0.20 0.25
C ARG A 75 -26.17 1.00 -0.69
N ARG A 76 -25.84 0.73 -1.95
CA ARG A 76 -26.00 1.72 -3.02
C ARG A 76 -27.49 1.79 -3.37
N SER A 77 -28.04 3.00 -3.32
CA SER A 77 -29.43 3.26 -3.70
C SER A 77 -29.59 3.23 -5.23
N ASN A 78 -30.27 2.23 -5.75
CA ASN A 78 -30.91 2.34 -7.06
C ASN A 78 -32.28 1.68 -7.00
N VAL A 79 -33.30 2.47 -7.33
CA VAL A 79 -34.69 2.06 -7.35
C VAL A 79 -34.94 1.31 -8.68
N GLY A 80 -35.28 0.05 -8.59
CA GLY A 80 -35.71 -0.76 -9.73
C GLY A 80 -36.53 -1.96 -9.24
N ALA A 81 -37.56 -2.32 -9.97
CA ALA A 81 -38.67 -3.23 -9.70
C ALA A 81 -38.30 -4.64 -9.15
N PRO A 82 -39.24 -5.38 -8.54
CA PRO A 82 -38.95 -6.63 -7.83
C PRO A 82 -38.56 -7.79 -8.76
N ALA A 83 -37.44 -8.42 -8.45
CA ALA A 83 -36.94 -9.59 -9.15
C ALA A 83 -37.49 -10.90 -8.55
N THR A 84 -37.70 -11.88 -9.38
CA THR A 84 -38.14 -13.23 -9.06
C THR A 84 -37.05 -14.07 -8.36
N PRO A 85 -37.39 -15.15 -7.64
CA PRO A 85 -36.45 -15.86 -6.77
C PRO A 85 -35.29 -16.66 -7.44
N GLU A 86 -35.15 -16.59 -8.76
CA GLU A 86 -34.16 -17.37 -9.49
C GLU A 86 -32.84 -16.64 -9.75
N ASP A 87 -32.75 -15.33 -9.40
CA ASP A 87 -31.55 -14.51 -9.65
C ASP A 87 -30.64 -14.33 -8.42
N ALA A 88 -30.74 -15.23 -7.45
CA ALA A 88 -29.94 -15.14 -6.21
C ALA A 88 -28.58 -15.88 -6.29
N GLN A 89 -28.08 -16.09 -7.52
CA GLN A 89 -26.72 -16.59 -7.71
C GLN A 89 -25.96 -15.61 -8.60
N GLU A 90 -24.81 -15.24 -8.11
CA GLU A 90 -23.77 -14.43 -8.78
C GLU A 90 -23.95 -12.92 -8.67
N ASN A 91 -23.38 -12.39 -7.62
CA ASN A 91 -22.57 -11.15 -7.64
C ASN A 91 -21.86 -11.00 -6.29
N GLU A 92 -21.04 -11.97 -5.93
CA GLU A 92 -19.88 -11.68 -5.09
C GLU A 92 -18.90 -10.98 -6.03
N GLU A 93 -18.80 -9.66 -5.96
CA GLU A 93 -17.62 -8.95 -6.47
C GLU A 93 -16.43 -9.51 -5.70
N CYS A 94 -15.83 -10.54 -6.24
CA CYS A 94 -14.59 -11.08 -5.72
C CYS A 94 -13.54 -10.00 -5.98
N GLU A 95 -13.23 -9.20 -4.96
CA GLU A 95 -12.00 -8.42 -5.00
C GLU A 95 -10.89 -9.41 -5.38
N PRO A 96 -10.02 -9.07 -6.34
CA PRO A 96 -8.95 -9.98 -6.69
C PRO A 96 -8.11 -10.21 -5.45
N MET A 97 -8.34 -11.33 -4.80
CA MET A 97 -7.62 -11.72 -3.60
C MET A 97 -6.17 -11.96 -4.03
N LEU A 98 -5.29 -11.03 -3.68
CA LEU A 98 -3.86 -11.20 -3.90
C LEU A 98 -3.47 -12.57 -3.32
N MET A 99 -2.97 -13.46 -4.15
CA MET A 99 -2.58 -14.80 -3.72
C MET A 99 -1.62 -14.69 -2.54
N ARG A 100 -1.88 -15.44 -1.49
CA ARG A 100 -1.00 -15.51 -0.33
C ARG A 100 0.40 -15.95 -0.78
N LYS A 101 1.42 -15.46 -0.06
CA LYS A 101 2.81 -15.81 -0.32
C LYS A 101 2.96 -17.33 -0.46
N GLN A 102 3.50 -17.78 -1.56
CA GLN A 102 3.74 -19.20 -1.86
C GLN A 102 5.21 -19.54 -1.66
N VAL A 103 5.45 -20.76 -1.19
CA VAL A 103 6.80 -21.33 -1.05
C VAL A 103 6.94 -22.51 -2.00
N LEU A 104 8.06 -22.60 -2.70
CA LEU A 104 8.33 -23.70 -3.60
C LEU A 104 8.76 -24.93 -2.78
N LEU A 105 7.94 -26.00 -2.81
CA LEU A 105 8.13 -27.18 -1.97
C LEU A 105 9.36 -28.00 -2.41
N PRO A 106 10.02 -28.75 -1.50
CA PRO A 106 11.15 -29.61 -1.88
C PRO A 106 10.79 -30.66 -2.95
N ALA A 107 9.59 -31.21 -2.90
CA ALA A 107 9.09 -32.15 -3.92
C ALA A 107 9.02 -31.49 -5.31
N THR A 108 8.54 -30.25 -5.34
CA THR A 108 8.44 -29.44 -6.57
C THR A 108 9.84 -29.15 -7.13
N LYS A 109 10.77 -28.74 -6.28
CA LYS A 109 12.16 -28.50 -6.70
C LYS A 109 12.76 -29.74 -7.35
N LYS A 110 12.50 -30.92 -6.77
CA LYS A 110 12.96 -32.20 -7.33
C LYS A 110 12.25 -32.53 -8.66
N ALA A 111 10.93 -32.34 -8.75
CA ALA A 111 10.15 -32.64 -9.95
C ALA A 111 10.60 -31.81 -11.16
N PHE A 112 10.89 -30.52 -10.94
CA PHE A 112 11.36 -29.59 -11.99
C PHE A 112 12.90 -29.54 -12.11
N ASP A 113 13.62 -30.31 -11.31
CA ASP A 113 15.09 -30.31 -11.27
C ASP A 113 15.65 -28.91 -11.09
N ILE A 114 15.16 -28.19 -10.05
CA ILE A 114 15.54 -26.82 -9.69
C ILE A 114 16.16 -26.82 -8.30
N ARG A 115 17.36 -26.27 -8.16
CA ARG A 115 18.07 -26.24 -6.88
C ARG A 115 17.60 -25.12 -5.95
N ARG A 116 17.25 -23.95 -6.51
CA ARG A 116 16.78 -22.78 -5.74
C ARG A 116 15.49 -22.22 -6.35
N ASP A 117 14.75 -21.44 -5.55
CA ASP A 117 13.49 -20.81 -6.00
C ASP A 117 13.83 -19.71 -7.04
N PRO A 118 13.26 -19.75 -8.26
CA PRO A 118 13.46 -18.69 -9.26
C PRO A 118 12.99 -17.32 -8.78
N PHE A 119 12.04 -17.29 -7.84
CA PHE A 119 11.44 -16.06 -7.30
C PHE A 119 11.93 -15.75 -5.88
N ASP A 120 13.08 -16.28 -5.51
CA ASP A 120 13.72 -15.99 -4.23
C ASP A 120 14.25 -14.54 -4.19
N GLU A 121 14.63 -14.10 -3.00
CA GLU A 121 15.18 -12.75 -2.82
C GLU A 121 16.38 -12.52 -3.74
N LEU A 122 16.54 -11.27 -4.12
CA LEU A 122 17.62 -10.86 -5.00
C LEU A 122 18.91 -10.67 -4.17
N HIS A 123 19.99 -11.23 -4.66
CA HIS A 123 21.28 -11.18 -3.97
C HIS A 123 22.29 -10.28 -4.68
N SER A 124 21.99 -9.83 -5.89
CA SER A 124 22.88 -8.97 -6.68
C SER A 124 22.07 -8.07 -7.63
N ALA A 125 22.72 -7.05 -8.15
CA ALA A 125 22.14 -6.17 -9.16
C ALA A 125 21.80 -6.93 -10.46
N ASP A 126 22.55 -7.97 -10.78
CA ASP A 126 22.29 -8.81 -11.97
C ASP A 126 21.00 -9.65 -11.86
N ASP A 127 20.48 -9.77 -10.64
CA ASP A 127 19.24 -10.50 -10.37
C ASP A 127 17.98 -9.67 -10.69
N ILE A 128 18.16 -8.38 -11.02
CA ILE A 128 17.04 -7.46 -11.25
C ILE A 128 16.58 -7.55 -12.71
N PHE A 129 15.33 -7.92 -12.91
CA PHE A 129 14.70 -7.85 -14.24
C PHE A 129 14.51 -6.37 -14.61
N ILE A 130 14.97 -5.98 -15.80
CA ILE A 130 14.89 -4.59 -16.27
C ILE A 130 14.20 -4.55 -17.64
N ASN A 131 13.01 -3.93 -17.67
CA ASN A 131 12.33 -3.55 -18.91
C ASN A 131 12.44 -2.02 -19.12
N ALA A 132 11.76 -1.47 -20.10
CA ALA A 132 11.81 -0.04 -20.42
C ALA A 132 11.27 0.83 -19.26
N ASP A 133 10.15 0.43 -18.68
CA ASP A 133 9.49 1.17 -17.60
C ASP A 133 10.36 1.17 -16.32
N ILE A 134 10.84 0.00 -15.96
CA ILE A 134 11.71 -0.18 -14.78
C ILE A 134 13.00 0.63 -14.97
N ARG A 135 13.58 0.59 -16.19
CA ARG A 135 14.78 1.37 -16.52
C ARG A 135 14.52 2.87 -16.36
N TYR A 136 13.37 3.35 -16.81
CA TYR A 136 13.01 4.77 -16.70
C TYR A 136 12.96 5.20 -15.22
N VAL A 137 12.24 4.44 -14.37
CA VAL A 137 12.13 4.74 -12.93
C VAL A 137 13.51 4.66 -12.26
N ARG A 138 14.30 3.64 -12.59
CA ARG A 138 15.66 3.42 -12.08
C ARG A 138 16.57 4.62 -12.39
N GLU A 139 16.51 5.14 -13.61
CA GLU A 139 17.32 6.30 -14.00
C GLU A 139 16.80 7.61 -13.39
N ALA A 140 15.48 7.79 -13.30
CA ALA A 140 14.88 8.93 -12.61
C ALA A 140 15.33 9.02 -11.16
N MET A 141 15.29 7.89 -10.43
CA MET A 141 15.78 7.82 -9.05
C MET A 141 17.26 8.19 -8.95
N HIS A 142 18.10 7.65 -9.85
CA HIS A 142 19.54 7.91 -9.86
C HIS A 142 19.83 9.40 -10.19
N GLN A 143 19.11 9.99 -11.14
CA GLN A 143 19.26 11.41 -11.50
C GLN A 143 18.96 12.31 -10.30
N VAL A 144 17.88 12.05 -9.56
CA VAL A 144 17.51 12.80 -8.36
C VAL A 144 18.58 12.66 -7.27
N ALA A 145 19.14 11.46 -7.11
CA ALA A 145 20.19 11.20 -6.11
C ALA A 145 21.49 11.95 -6.43
N MET A 146 21.91 11.95 -7.71
CA MET A 146 23.20 12.49 -8.13
C MET A 146 23.18 14.00 -8.37
N HIS A 147 22.04 14.57 -8.73
CA HIS A 147 21.96 15.97 -9.11
C HIS A 147 21.11 16.80 -8.14
N ASP A 148 19.82 16.75 -8.31
CA ASP A 148 18.85 17.41 -7.43
C ASP A 148 17.45 17.02 -7.87
N GLY A 149 16.51 16.98 -6.94
CA GLY A 149 15.13 16.71 -7.32
C GLY A 149 14.21 16.36 -6.17
N PHE A 150 12.94 16.26 -6.54
CA PHE A 150 11.88 15.78 -5.65
C PHE A 150 11.01 14.80 -6.45
N LEU A 151 11.13 13.53 -6.17
CA LEU A 151 10.54 12.44 -6.95
C LEU A 151 9.56 11.62 -6.08
N ALA A 152 8.45 11.22 -6.66
CA ALA A 152 7.56 10.21 -6.06
C ALA A 152 7.51 8.99 -6.99
N VAL A 153 7.90 7.84 -6.46
CA VAL A 153 7.83 6.54 -7.16
C VAL A 153 6.58 5.82 -6.66
N ILE A 154 5.63 5.65 -7.55
CA ILE A 154 4.32 5.06 -7.25
C ILE A 154 4.24 3.66 -7.87
N GLY A 155 3.75 2.70 -7.11
CA GLY A 155 3.51 1.35 -7.64
C GLY A 155 2.75 0.48 -6.65
N GLU A 156 2.04 -0.49 -7.17
CA GLU A 156 1.28 -1.45 -6.36
C GLU A 156 2.20 -2.28 -5.46
N SER A 157 1.61 -2.92 -4.48
CA SER A 157 2.32 -3.89 -3.65
C SER A 157 2.89 -4.99 -4.54
N GLY A 158 4.18 -5.29 -4.37
CA GLY A 158 4.86 -6.29 -5.19
C GLY A 158 5.32 -5.83 -6.57
N ALA A 159 5.22 -4.53 -6.90
CA ALA A 159 5.70 -3.96 -8.16
C ALA A 159 7.24 -3.91 -8.27
N GLY A 160 7.96 -4.09 -7.16
CA GLY A 160 9.42 -4.07 -7.17
C GLY A 160 10.05 -2.77 -6.64
N LYS A 161 9.26 -1.90 -5.98
CA LYS A 161 9.73 -0.61 -5.44
C LYS A 161 10.96 -0.76 -4.52
N SER A 162 10.90 -1.67 -3.56
CA SER A 162 12.00 -1.89 -2.62
C SER A 162 13.25 -2.49 -3.29
N THR A 163 13.03 -3.24 -4.38
CA THR A 163 14.14 -3.73 -5.22
C THR A 163 14.87 -2.54 -5.87
N LEU A 164 14.13 -1.58 -6.41
CA LEU A 164 14.72 -0.39 -7.04
C LEU A 164 15.42 0.51 -6.02
N ARG A 165 14.89 0.59 -4.79
CA ARG A 165 15.58 1.33 -3.72
C ARG A 165 16.93 0.67 -3.39
N ARG A 166 16.95 -0.65 -3.22
CA ARG A 166 18.21 -1.38 -2.95
C ARG A 166 19.21 -1.22 -4.10
N ASP A 167 18.73 -1.29 -5.33
CA ASP A 167 19.56 -1.05 -6.52
C ASP A 167 20.15 0.36 -6.53
N LEU A 168 19.32 1.36 -6.20
CA LEU A 168 19.80 2.74 -6.09
C LEU A 168 20.91 2.86 -5.05
N GLU A 169 20.71 2.32 -3.85
CA GLU A 169 21.72 2.34 -2.78
C GLU A 169 23.02 1.69 -3.24
N HIS A 170 22.93 0.53 -3.88
CA HIS A 170 24.10 -0.17 -4.42
C HIS A 170 24.84 0.68 -5.46
N ARG A 171 24.09 1.33 -6.37
CA ARG A 171 24.68 2.20 -7.41
C ARG A 171 25.31 3.48 -6.82
N LEU A 172 24.86 3.89 -5.63
CA LEU A 172 25.41 5.06 -4.93
C LEU A 172 26.63 4.71 -4.07
N GLU A 173 26.98 3.44 -3.92
CA GLU A 173 28.20 3.03 -3.17
C GLU A 173 29.42 3.70 -3.79
N GLY A 174 30.21 4.37 -2.95
CA GLY A 174 31.41 5.10 -3.36
C GLY A 174 31.13 6.47 -3.98
N SER A 175 29.86 6.88 -4.14
CA SER A 175 29.48 8.23 -4.56
C SER A 175 29.50 9.20 -3.35
N PRO A 176 29.48 10.52 -3.60
CA PRO A 176 29.40 11.48 -2.49
C PRO A 176 27.99 11.66 -1.92
N VAL A 177 27.06 10.75 -2.20
CA VAL A 177 25.67 10.86 -1.75
C VAL A 177 25.48 10.14 -0.41
N THR A 178 25.05 10.87 0.61
CA THR A 178 24.62 10.32 1.90
C THR A 178 23.11 10.03 1.80
N VAL A 179 22.77 8.76 1.89
CA VAL A 179 21.36 8.30 1.85
C VAL A 179 20.80 8.30 3.27
N ILE A 180 19.66 8.96 3.46
CA ILE A 180 18.99 9.12 4.76
C ILE A 180 17.59 8.50 4.65
N GLN A 181 17.31 7.53 5.54
CA GLN A 181 16.04 6.78 5.51
C GLN A 181 15.38 6.81 6.89
N PRO A 182 14.50 7.78 7.15
CA PRO A 182 13.75 7.79 8.42
C PRO A 182 12.72 6.66 8.47
N TYR A 183 12.52 6.08 9.64
CA TYR A 183 11.49 5.07 9.86
C TYR A 183 10.10 5.72 9.83
N VAL A 184 9.23 5.28 8.92
CA VAL A 184 7.91 5.90 8.67
C VAL A 184 6.91 5.57 9.77
N LEU A 185 7.02 4.38 10.37
CA LEU A 185 6.16 3.94 11.45
C LEU A 185 7.00 3.52 12.65
N GLY A 186 7.04 4.37 13.67
CA GLY A 186 7.52 3.97 14.99
C GLY A 186 6.41 3.19 15.68
N MET A 187 6.62 1.90 15.96
CA MET A 187 5.71 1.10 16.77
C MET A 187 6.34 0.87 18.15
N GLU A 188 5.68 1.38 19.18
CA GLU A 188 5.95 0.99 20.55
C GLU A 188 5.07 -0.23 20.89
N ASP A 189 5.52 -1.07 21.80
CA ASP A 189 4.87 -2.36 22.12
C ASP A 189 3.38 -2.30 22.48
N ASN A 190 2.88 -1.11 22.85
CA ASN A 190 1.48 -0.91 23.23
C ASN A 190 0.66 -0.11 22.21
N ASP A 191 1.20 0.20 21.03
CA ASP A 191 0.50 0.99 20.03
C ASP A 191 -0.37 0.12 19.14
N THR A 192 -1.67 0.32 19.20
CA THR A 192 -2.64 -0.30 18.28
C THR A 192 -2.59 0.34 16.88
N LYS A 193 -2.00 1.55 16.78
CA LYS A 193 -1.74 2.25 15.51
C LYS A 193 -0.37 2.93 15.61
N GLY A 194 0.56 2.53 14.76
CA GLY A 194 1.89 3.13 14.73
C GLY A 194 1.84 4.66 14.61
N LYS A 195 2.76 5.32 15.27
CA LYS A 195 2.88 6.79 15.20
C LYS A 195 3.42 7.22 13.84
N PRO A 196 2.70 8.05 13.08
CA PRO A 196 3.18 8.47 11.76
C PRO A 196 4.44 9.33 11.86
N LEU A 197 5.31 9.21 10.88
CA LEU A 197 6.52 10.01 10.75
C LEU A 197 6.16 11.51 10.72
N LYS A 198 6.76 12.27 11.62
CA LYS A 198 6.60 13.72 11.67
C LYS A 198 7.83 14.43 11.10
N SER A 199 7.66 15.69 10.73
CA SER A 199 8.76 16.51 10.22
C SER A 199 9.97 16.57 11.18
N GLU A 200 9.72 16.61 12.48
CA GLU A 200 10.81 16.64 13.49
C GLU A 200 11.65 15.35 13.45
N HIS A 201 11.02 14.18 13.26
CA HIS A 201 11.74 12.91 13.16
C HIS A 201 12.61 12.85 11.89
N ILE A 202 12.16 13.48 10.80
CA ILE A 202 12.95 13.60 9.56
C ILE A 202 14.22 14.43 9.84
N ALA A 203 14.07 15.56 10.55
CA ALA A 203 15.21 16.41 10.91
C ALA A 203 16.21 15.64 11.80
N GLU A 204 15.71 14.87 12.75
CA GLU A 204 16.51 14.02 13.62
C GLU A 204 17.27 12.94 12.83
N ALA A 205 16.58 12.28 11.89
CA ALA A 205 17.19 11.26 11.04
C ALA A 205 18.32 11.85 10.18
N ILE A 206 18.10 13.05 9.61
CA ILE A 206 19.16 13.72 8.84
C ILE A 206 20.34 14.05 9.75
N LEU A 207 20.10 14.65 10.92
CA LEU A 207 21.17 15.00 11.87
C LEU A 207 21.96 13.77 12.33
N ALA A 208 21.27 12.65 12.56
CA ALA A 208 21.92 11.40 13.00
C ALA A 208 22.94 10.89 11.95
N GLU A 209 22.63 11.08 10.66
CA GLU A 209 23.52 10.66 9.57
C GLU A 209 24.68 11.63 9.31
N ILE A 210 24.40 12.95 9.32
CA ILE A 210 25.41 13.94 8.89
C ILE A 210 26.18 14.58 10.06
N ALA A 211 25.66 14.47 11.27
CA ALA A 211 26.26 15.04 12.46
C ALA A 211 26.00 14.17 13.70
N PRO A 212 26.46 12.89 13.69
CA PRO A 212 26.13 11.92 14.74
C PRO A 212 26.60 12.32 16.15
N ASP A 213 27.59 13.17 16.22
CA ASP A 213 28.12 13.67 17.52
C ASP A 213 27.28 14.78 18.14
N GLN A 214 26.23 15.26 17.43
CA GLN A 214 25.40 16.38 17.88
C GLN A 214 24.03 15.90 18.35
N THR A 215 23.66 16.24 19.57
CA THR A 215 22.32 15.98 20.08
C THR A 215 21.33 16.98 19.43
N PRO A 216 20.21 16.50 18.85
CA PRO A 216 19.20 17.40 18.28
C PRO A 216 18.64 18.37 19.32
N ARG A 217 18.52 19.64 18.96
CA ARG A 217 17.99 20.69 19.84
C ARG A 217 16.49 20.49 20.08
N ASN A 218 16.03 20.80 21.28
CA ASN A 218 14.62 20.61 21.69
C ASN A 218 13.67 21.57 20.97
N SER A 219 14.05 22.84 20.84
CA SER A 219 13.24 23.83 20.15
C SER A 219 13.24 23.57 18.64
N SER A 220 12.07 23.58 18.02
CA SER A 220 11.88 23.38 16.58
C SER A 220 12.74 24.37 15.77
N GLN A 221 12.73 25.65 16.14
CA GLN A 221 13.51 26.67 15.45
C GLN A 221 15.03 26.41 15.60
N ALA A 222 15.49 26.07 16.80
CA ALA A 222 16.91 25.78 17.06
C ALA A 222 17.35 24.50 16.31
N ARG A 223 16.47 23.48 16.25
CA ARG A 223 16.73 22.24 15.49
C ARG A 223 16.85 22.55 13.98
N TRP A 224 15.98 23.39 13.41
CA TRP A 224 16.07 23.80 12.00
C TRP A 224 17.37 24.57 11.70
N ALA A 225 17.77 25.48 12.60
CA ALA A 225 19.03 26.21 12.44
C ALA A 225 20.22 25.25 12.53
N GLN A 226 20.18 24.30 13.47
CA GLN A 226 21.20 23.25 13.62
C GLN A 226 21.28 22.39 12.35
N LEU A 227 20.14 21.91 11.85
CA LEU A 227 20.02 21.11 10.63
C LEU A 227 20.63 21.84 9.42
N HIS A 228 20.22 23.08 9.21
CA HIS A 228 20.70 23.89 8.07
C HIS A 228 22.23 24.07 8.16
N LYS A 229 22.75 24.37 9.35
CA LYS A 229 24.20 24.51 9.59
C LYS A 229 24.95 23.21 9.28
N ALA A 230 24.43 22.07 9.76
CA ALA A 230 25.04 20.76 9.54
C ALA A 230 25.04 20.37 8.06
N LEU A 231 23.92 20.59 7.36
CA LEU A 231 23.81 20.33 5.92
C LEU A 231 24.78 21.18 5.11
N LYS A 232 24.94 22.48 5.45
CA LYS A 232 25.90 23.37 4.81
C LYS A 232 27.32 22.87 4.98
N ALA A 233 27.70 22.50 6.22
CA ALA A 233 29.03 22.00 6.54
C ALA A 233 29.32 20.69 5.76
N SER A 234 28.38 19.75 5.78
CA SER A 234 28.50 18.47 5.07
C SER A 234 28.60 18.68 3.55
N HIS A 235 27.79 19.57 3.01
CA HIS A 235 27.82 19.88 1.57
C HIS A 235 29.15 20.55 1.17
N THR A 236 29.67 21.46 2.00
CA THR A 236 30.97 22.12 1.77
C THR A 236 32.11 21.09 1.81
N ALA A 237 31.95 20.03 2.61
CA ALA A 237 32.90 18.91 2.67
C ALA A 237 32.79 17.96 1.47
N GLY A 238 31.82 18.21 0.56
CA GLY A 238 31.67 17.45 -0.69
C GLY A 238 30.49 16.49 -0.73
N SER A 239 29.71 16.37 0.35
CA SER A 239 28.59 15.42 0.40
C SER A 239 27.32 15.99 -0.24
N ARG A 240 26.51 15.12 -0.81
CA ARG A 240 25.13 15.38 -1.23
C ARG A 240 24.21 14.59 -0.30
N HIS A 241 22.98 15.04 -0.12
CA HIS A 241 22.06 14.40 0.82
C HIS A 241 20.79 13.97 0.09
N LEU A 242 20.48 12.69 0.19
CA LEU A 242 19.28 12.08 -0.40
C LEU A 242 18.40 11.53 0.72
N LEU A 243 17.22 12.11 0.86
CA LEU A 243 16.17 11.63 1.77
C LEU A 243 15.27 10.66 1.01
N ILE A 244 15.23 9.40 1.44
CA ILE A 244 14.31 8.39 0.88
C ILE A 244 13.27 8.05 1.95
N ILE A 245 12.00 8.17 1.60
CA ILE A 245 10.90 7.78 2.49
C ILE A 245 10.11 6.66 1.82
N GLU A 246 10.24 5.43 2.34
CA GLU A 246 9.42 4.29 1.91
C GLU A 246 8.04 4.36 2.58
N GLU A 247 7.08 3.65 2.03
CA GLU A 247 5.68 3.61 2.50
C GLU A 247 5.09 5.02 2.67
N ALA A 248 5.50 5.95 1.78
CA ALA A 248 5.14 7.37 1.88
C ALA A 248 3.63 7.63 1.79
N HIS A 249 2.85 6.65 1.31
CA HIS A 249 1.39 6.72 1.33
C HIS A 249 0.83 6.75 2.78
N SER A 250 1.59 6.30 3.76
CA SER A 250 1.19 6.37 5.19
C SER A 250 1.46 7.74 5.82
N LEU A 251 2.24 8.63 5.16
CA LEU A 251 2.53 9.96 5.68
C LEU A 251 1.25 10.79 5.86
N SER A 252 1.21 11.56 6.94
CA SER A 252 0.13 12.53 7.15
C SER A 252 0.26 13.72 6.19
N THR A 253 -0.86 14.36 5.85
CA THR A 253 -0.87 15.56 5.01
C THR A 253 0.06 16.67 5.55
N PRO A 254 0.08 16.97 6.86
CA PRO A 254 1.03 17.95 7.39
C PRO A 254 2.49 17.57 7.16
N THR A 255 2.85 16.29 7.29
CA THR A 255 4.24 15.85 7.03
C THR A 255 4.61 16.08 5.56
N ILE A 256 3.71 15.73 4.62
CA ILE A 256 3.93 15.97 3.18
C ILE A 256 4.15 17.47 2.90
N LYS A 257 3.33 18.34 3.50
CA LYS A 257 3.49 19.81 3.38
C LYS A 257 4.87 20.26 3.86
N HIS A 258 5.33 19.71 4.97
CA HIS A 258 6.62 20.10 5.55
C HIS A 258 7.81 19.65 4.70
N LEU A 259 7.66 18.66 3.81
CA LEU A 259 8.76 18.25 2.90
C LEU A 259 9.20 19.39 2.00
N LYS A 260 8.30 20.33 1.67
CA LYS A 260 8.66 21.56 0.96
C LYS A 260 9.79 22.31 1.67
N ARG A 261 9.74 22.41 3.01
CA ARG A 261 10.74 23.16 3.79
C ARG A 261 12.14 22.50 3.69
N TYR A 262 12.22 21.18 3.61
CA TYR A 262 13.49 20.49 3.39
C TYR A 262 14.05 20.82 2.01
N ARG A 263 13.20 20.95 1.00
CA ARG A 263 13.59 21.37 -0.36
C ARG A 263 14.01 22.83 -0.44
N GLU A 264 13.62 23.64 0.54
CA GLU A 264 14.00 25.07 0.61
C GLU A 264 15.33 25.29 1.33
N LEU A 265 15.91 24.25 1.96
CA LEU A 265 17.25 24.34 2.55
C LEU A 265 18.29 24.44 1.42
N GLU A 266 19.06 25.55 1.40
CA GLU A 266 19.97 25.82 0.30
C GLU A 266 21.27 26.50 0.77
N LEU A 267 22.28 26.41 -0.08
CA LEU A 267 23.54 27.12 0.04
C LEU A 267 23.81 27.79 -1.33
N GLY A 268 23.64 29.12 -1.36
CA GLY A 268 23.64 29.84 -2.65
C GLY A 268 22.47 29.38 -3.52
N TYR A 269 22.77 28.90 -4.70
CA TYR A 269 21.77 28.38 -5.65
C TYR A 269 21.61 26.86 -5.57
N THR A 270 22.32 26.20 -4.66
CA THR A 270 22.30 24.73 -4.57
C THR A 270 21.34 24.25 -3.47
N LYS A 271 20.43 23.39 -3.81
CA LYS A 271 19.55 22.71 -2.84
C LYS A 271 20.38 21.68 -2.08
N LEU A 272 20.17 21.61 -0.76
CA LEU A 272 20.96 20.75 0.12
C LEU A 272 20.39 19.34 0.29
N VAL A 273 19.09 19.14 -0.02
CA VAL A 273 18.42 17.85 0.19
C VAL A 273 17.59 17.49 -1.05
N SER A 274 17.90 16.37 -1.67
CA SER A 274 17.04 15.70 -2.66
C SER A 274 16.09 14.76 -1.94
N ILE A 275 14.89 14.55 -2.49
CA ILE A 275 13.87 13.73 -1.83
C ILE A 275 13.29 12.71 -2.82
N ILE A 276 13.23 11.45 -2.40
CA ILE A 276 12.50 10.39 -3.10
C ILE A 276 11.45 9.81 -2.14
N LEU A 277 10.19 9.90 -2.54
CA LEU A 277 9.07 9.25 -1.87
C LEU A 277 8.75 7.95 -2.61
N ILE A 278 8.60 6.86 -1.88
CA ILE A 278 8.24 5.57 -2.48
C ILE A 278 6.93 5.12 -1.81
N GLY A 279 5.89 4.89 -2.62
CA GLY A 279 4.59 4.55 -2.06
C GLY A 279 3.67 3.78 -2.99
N GLN A 280 2.52 3.42 -2.44
CA GLN A 280 1.43 2.78 -3.18
C GLN A 280 0.54 3.84 -3.83
N PRO A 281 -0.41 3.45 -4.70
CA PRO A 281 -1.25 4.42 -5.43
C PRO A 281 -2.02 5.41 -4.54
N GLU A 282 -2.26 5.10 -3.27
CA GLU A 282 -2.85 6.04 -2.31
C GLU A 282 -2.00 7.31 -2.15
N LEU A 283 -0.69 7.21 -2.35
CA LEU A 283 0.19 8.39 -2.35
C LEU A 283 -0.18 9.35 -3.49
N LEU A 284 -0.52 8.82 -4.66
CA LEU A 284 -0.95 9.63 -5.80
C LEU A 284 -2.23 10.43 -5.48
N ILE A 285 -3.16 9.80 -4.74
CA ILE A 285 -4.39 10.48 -4.29
C ILE A 285 -4.03 11.65 -3.35
N LYS A 286 -3.11 11.42 -2.40
CA LYS A 286 -2.65 12.46 -1.47
C LYS A 286 -1.93 13.61 -2.18
N LEU A 287 -1.16 13.30 -3.23
CA LEU A 287 -0.41 14.28 -4.02
C LEU A 287 -1.24 14.94 -5.14
N SER A 288 -2.54 14.62 -5.21
CA SER A 288 -3.41 15.22 -6.23
C SER A 288 -3.45 16.74 -6.12
N PRO A 289 -3.30 17.48 -7.22
CA PRO A 289 -3.43 18.95 -7.23
C PRO A 289 -4.80 19.45 -6.77
N ARG A 290 -5.81 18.59 -6.78
CA ARG A 290 -7.15 18.89 -6.26
C ARG A 290 -7.14 19.06 -4.74
N ASN A 291 -6.17 18.45 -4.05
CA ASN A 291 -5.97 18.65 -2.63
C ASN A 291 -5.26 19.98 -2.41
N GLY A 292 -6.03 21.03 -2.09
CA GLY A 292 -5.51 22.38 -1.89
C GLY A 292 -4.43 22.48 -0.82
N GLU A 293 -4.44 21.52 0.12
CA GLU A 293 -3.47 21.50 1.23
C GLU A 293 -2.05 21.13 0.78
N VAL A 294 -1.92 20.32 -0.25
CA VAL A 294 -0.59 19.83 -0.72
C VAL A 294 -0.23 20.38 -2.10
N ARG A 295 -1.07 21.22 -2.70
CA ARG A 295 -0.89 21.71 -4.08
C ARG A 295 0.52 22.27 -4.32
N GLU A 296 1.02 23.10 -3.42
CA GLU A 296 2.36 23.73 -3.54
C GLU A 296 3.49 22.69 -3.56
N VAL A 297 3.33 21.62 -2.79
CA VAL A 297 4.32 20.54 -2.73
C VAL A 297 4.20 19.68 -3.98
N ALA A 298 2.96 19.30 -4.32
CA ALA A 298 2.66 18.42 -5.46
C ALA A 298 3.20 18.98 -6.78
N GLN A 299 3.14 20.30 -6.97
CA GLN A 299 3.67 20.96 -8.17
C GLN A 299 5.20 20.88 -8.31
N ARG A 300 5.89 20.50 -7.24
CA ARG A 300 7.37 20.41 -7.22
C ARG A 300 7.86 18.97 -7.27
N ILE A 301 6.92 18.00 -7.27
CA ILE A 301 7.24 16.57 -7.26
C ILE A 301 7.09 16.02 -8.68
N GLU A 302 8.15 15.42 -9.18
CA GLU A 302 8.06 14.59 -10.37
C GLU A 302 7.45 13.24 -9.96
N ILE A 303 6.43 12.78 -10.66
CA ILE A 303 5.76 11.51 -10.35
C ILE A 303 6.13 10.50 -11.44
N VAL A 304 6.65 9.36 -11.01
CA VAL A 304 6.92 8.21 -11.89
C VAL A 304 6.18 6.99 -11.36
N GLU A 305 5.65 6.20 -12.26
CA GLU A 305 4.84 5.03 -11.88
C GLU A 305 5.50 3.74 -12.38
N LEU A 306 5.38 2.70 -11.57
CA LEU A 306 5.73 1.33 -11.95
C LEU A 306 4.45 0.62 -12.37
N PRO A 307 4.16 0.55 -13.67
CA PRO A 307 2.97 -0.11 -14.16
C PRO A 307 3.09 -1.64 -14.04
N PRO A 308 1.97 -2.37 -14.14
CA PRO A 308 2.05 -3.82 -14.28
C PRO A 308 2.80 -4.19 -15.57
N LEU A 309 3.40 -5.36 -15.59
CA LEU A 309 4.08 -5.84 -16.79
C LEU A 309 3.09 -6.01 -17.95
N THR A 310 3.55 -5.77 -19.15
CA THR A 310 2.80 -6.10 -20.36
C THR A 310 2.80 -7.63 -20.53
N VAL A 311 1.97 -8.13 -21.44
CA VAL A 311 1.92 -9.56 -21.78
C VAL A 311 3.31 -10.05 -22.23
N GLY A 312 3.97 -9.32 -23.13
CA GLY A 312 5.34 -9.66 -23.55
C GLY A 312 6.36 -9.51 -22.40
N GLY A 313 6.13 -8.55 -21.52
CA GLY A 313 6.95 -8.33 -20.32
C GLY A 313 6.85 -9.49 -19.32
N LEU A 314 5.67 -10.11 -19.21
CA LEU A 314 5.48 -11.31 -18.38
C LEU A 314 6.39 -12.47 -18.87
N GLU A 315 6.34 -12.75 -20.16
CA GLU A 315 7.16 -13.83 -20.75
C GLU A 315 8.65 -13.57 -20.52
N GLN A 316 9.11 -12.33 -20.81
CA GLN A 316 10.50 -11.94 -20.60
C GLN A 316 10.90 -12.04 -19.12
N HIS A 317 10.03 -11.63 -18.21
CA HIS A 317 10.27 -11.71 -16.76
C HIS A 317 10.41 -13.17 -16.32
N LEU A 318 9.52 -14.05 -16.77
CA LEU A 318 9.56 -15.48 -16.44
C LEU A 318 10.82 -16.14 -17.02
N ALA A 319 11.13 -15.87 -18.30
CA ALA A 319 12.34 -16.39 -18.94
C ALA A 319 13.58 -15.98 -18.14
N PHE A 320 13.70 -14.70 -17.80
CA PHE A 320 14.79 -14.17 -16.97
C PHE A 320 14.90 -14.91 -15.61
N ARG A 321 13.76 -15.11 -14.93
CA ARG A 321 13.74 -15.78 -13.62
C ARG A 321 14.17 -17.23 -13.70
N PHE A 322 13.70 -17.99 -14.71
CA PHE A 322 14.05 -19.40 -14.87
C PHE A 322 15.48 -19.59 -15.39
N GLU A 323 15.97 -18.69 -16.26
CA GLU A 323 17.36 -18.72 -16.73
C GLU A 323 18.36 -18.63 -15.56
N ARG A 324 18.05 -17.83 -14.53
CA ARG A 324 18.87 -17.72 -13.32
C ARG A 324 19.02 -19.04 -12.54
N VAL A 325 18.12 -19.97 -12.74
CA VAL A 325 18.20 -21.31 -12.11
C VAL A 325 18.54 -22.40 -13.13
N GLY A 326 18.98 -22.02 -14.33
CA GLY A 326 19.45 -22.93 -15.39
C GLY A 326 18.32 -23.66 -16.12
N LYS A 327 17.17 -23.07 -16.26
CA LYS A 327 16.01 -23.67 -16.94
C LYS A 327 15.45 -22.74 -18.01
N UNK A 328 14.97 -23.10 -19.06
CA UNK A 328 14.38 -22.43 -19.86
C UNK A 328 13.08 -22.30 -19.42
N LEU A 329 12.32 -21.39 -19.88
CA LEU A 329 10.90 -21.20 -19.56
C LEU A 329 10.03 -22.35 -20.11
N SER A 330 10.27 -22.77 -21.36
CA SER A 330 9.52 -23.84 -22.01
C SER A 330 9.64 -25.22 -21.33
N ASP A 331 10.68 -25.41 -20.53
CA ASP A 331 10.87 -26.66 -19.77
C ASP A 331 9.92 -26.72 -18.56
N VAL A 332 9.49 -25.56 -18.07
CA VAL A 332 8.69 -25.44 -16.84
C VAL A 332 7.24 -25.10 -17.15
N ILE A 333 7.00 -24.16 -18.08
CA ILE A 333 5.66 -23.66 -18.42
C ILE A 333 5.45 -23.81 -19.93
N ASP A 334 4.35 -24.42 -20.34
CA ASP A 334 4.02 -24.49 -21.77
C ASP A 334 3.21 -23.25 -22.22
N ALA A 335 2.97 -23.14 -23.53
CA ALA A 335 2.26 -22.00 -24.10
C ALA A 335 0.83 -21.84 -23.52
N SER A 336 0.17 -22.95 -23.20
CA SER A 336 -1.18 -22.91 -22.62
C SER A 336 -1.15 -22.40 -21.17
N GLY A 337 -0.15 -22.81 -20.39
CA GLY A 337 0.06 -22.32 -19.02
C GLY A 337 0.38 -20.83 -19.01
N LEU A 338 1.24 -20.38 -19.93
CA LEU A 338 1.55 -18.95 -20.06
C LEU A 338 0.29 -18.12 -20.39
N GLN A 339 -0.53 -18.62 -21.31
CA GLN A 339 -1.79 -17.97 -21.67
C GLN A 339 -2.75 -17.92 -20.47
N ALA A 340 -2.84 -18.97 -19.71
CA ALA A 340 -3.65 -18.99 -18.48
C ALA A 340 -3.15 -18.01 -17.41
N UNK A 341 -1.68 -17.71 -17.24
CA UNK A 341 -1.15 -16.85 -16.50
C UNK A 341 -1.58 -15.59 -16.77
N ILE A 342 -1.74 -15.19 -18.10
CA ILE A 342 -2.19 -13.90 -18.64
C ILE A 342 -3.69 -13.67 -18.35
N GLU A 343 -4.49 -14.67 -18.61
CA GLU A 343 -5.93 -14.57 -18.36
C GLU A 343 -6.29 -14.31 -16.89
N ARG A 344 -5.56 -14.96 -15.98
CA ARG A 344 -5.83 -14.87 -14.54
C ARG A 344 -5.33 -13.55 -13.93
N LEU A 345 -4.20 -13.03 -14.37
CA LEU A 345 -3.59 -11.81 -13.81
C LEU A 345 -3.76 -10.58 -14.68
N GLY A 346 -4.05 -10.74 -15.97
CA GLY A 346 -4.03 -9.64 -16.93
C GLY A 346 -5.26 -8.72 -16.91
N GLY A 347 -6.33 -9.13 -16.27
CA GLY A 347 -7.55 -8.30 -16.15
C GLY A 347 -8.36 -8.13 -17.44
N VAL A 348 -8.00 -8.86 -18.50
CA VAL A 348 -8.54 -8.62 -19.87
C VAL A 348 -10.03 -8.93 -19.99
N LYS A 349 -10.54 -9.90 -19.24
CA LYS A 349 -11.92 -10.39 -19.40
C LYS A 349 -13.00 -9.58 -18.67
N GLU A 350 -12.64 -8.75 -17.68
CA GLU A 350 -13.63 -8.16 -16.77
C GLU A 350 -13.44 -6.65 -16.53
N ASN A 351 -12.71 -6.00 -17.40
CA ASN A 351 -12.35 -4.57 -17.21
C ASN A 351 -11.74 -4.28 -15.83
N LYS A 352 -11.03 -5.28 -15.27
CA LYS A 352 -10.31 -5.18 -13.99
C LYS A 352 -8.89 -4.68 -14.23
N PRO A 353 -8.28 -4.02 -13.26
CA PRO A 353 -6.87 -3.62 -13.38
C PRO A 353 -5.97 -4.85 -13.49
N SER A 354 -4.92 -4.76 -14.29
CA SER A 354 -3.93 -5.82 -14.44
C SER A 354 -3.16 -6.03 -13.12
N LEU A 355 -2.99 -7.28 -12.74
CA LEU A 355 -2.21 -7.72 -11.57
C LEU A 355 -0.86 -8.32 -11.98
N LEU A 356 -0.36 -8.05 -13.20
CA LEU A 356 0.91 -8.56 -13.71
C LEU A 356 2.10 -7.89 -13.01
N TYR A 357 2.17 -8.03 -11.69
CA TYR A 357 3.28 -7.54 -10.87
C TYR A 357 4.19 -8.71 -10.47
N PRO A 358 5.51 -8.49 -10.35
CA PRO A 358 6.47 -9.56 -10.05
C PRO A 358 6.10 -10.47 -8.88
N LEU A 359 5.55 -9.90 -7.79
CA LEU A 359 5.15 -10.70 -6.61
C LEU A 359 3.95 -11.60 -6.92
N ALA A 360 2.92 -11.07 -7.57
CA ALA A 360 1.72 -11.83 -7.93
C ALA A 360 2.06 -12.95 -8.92
N ILE A 361 2.87 -12.62 -9.92
CA ILE A 361 3.38 -13.59 -10.91
C ILE A 361 4.13 -14.71 -10.19
N GLY A 362 5.07 -14.36 -9.33
CA GLY A 362 5.88 -15.34 -8.59
C GLY A 362 5.02 -16.26 -7.71
N ASN A 363 4.02 -15.71 -7.02
CA ASN A 363 3.13 -16.50 -6.19
C ASN A 363 2.28 -17.47 -7.02
N LEU A 364 1.70 -16.99 -8.13
CA LEU A 364 0.89 -17.86 -9.00
C LEU A 364 1.73 -18.96 -9.62
N VAL A 365 2.91 -18.65 -10.12
CA VAL A 365 3.79 -19.65 -10.74
C VAL A 365 4.24 -20.71 -9.71
N LYS A 366 4.59 -20.28 -8.49
CA LYS A 366 4.96 -21.23 -7.42
C LYS A 366 3.79 -22.14 -7.04
N ALA A 367 2.58 -21.58 -6.93
CA ALA A 367 1.37 -22.39 -6.66
C ALA A 367 1.14 -23.41 -7.78
N ALA A 368 1.19 -22.97 -9.03
CA ALA A 368 1.01 -23.83 -10.20
C ALA A 368 2.09 -24.94 -10.29
N MET A 369 3.36 -24.61 -10.03
CA MET A 369 4.44 -25.59 -9.99
C MET A 369 4.24 -26.63 -8.87
N ASN A 370 3.78 -26.16 -7.68
CA ASN A 370 3.50 -27.07 -6.57
C ASN A 370 2.36 -28.03 -6.93
N TYR A 371 1.31 -27.51 -7.57
CA TYR A 371 0.17 -28.33 -8.02
C TYR A 371 0.60 -29.31 -9.13
N ALA A 372 1.36 -28.86 -10.13
CA ALA A 372 1.90 -29.72 -11.18
C ALA A 372 2.69 -30.91 -10.58
N ALA A 373 3.58 -30.61 -9.63
CA ALA A 373 4.37 -31.67 -8.96
C ALA A 373 3.48 -32.65 -8.18
N LEU A 374 2.38 -32.16 -7.58
CA LEU A 374 1.43 -32.97 -6.84
C LEU A 374 0.68 -33.95 -7.76
N VAL A 375 0.25 -33.49 -8.95
CA VAL A 375 -0.52 -34.31 -9.90
C VAL A 375 0.39 -35.07 -10.88
N GLY A 376 1.71 -34.87 -10.81
CA GLY A 376 2.68 -35.57 -11.65
C GLY A 376 2.81 -34.99 -13.06
N GLU A 377 2.38 -33.76 -13.29
CA GLU A 377 2.53 -33.09 -14.57
C GLU A 377 3.98 -32.58 -14.73
N PRO A 378 4.63 -32.85 -15.87
CA PRO A 378 6.02 -32.45 -16.08
C PRO A 378 6.19 -30.95 -16.35
N ARG A 379 5.10 -30.24 -16.71
CA ARG A 379 5.10 -28.80 -16.99
C ARG A 379 3.81 -28.17 -16.50
N VAL A 380 3.87 -26.85 -16.27
CA VAL A 380 2.69 -26.06 -15.90
C VAL A 380 1.86 -25.80 -17.16
N THR A 381 0.68 -26.40 -17.22
CA THR A 381 -0.30 -26.25 -18.33
C THR A 381 -1.43 -25.31 -17.90
N ALA A 382 -2.35 -24.98 -18.82
CA ALA A 382 -3.51 -24.14 -18.51
C ALA A 382 -4.37 -24.74 -17.39
N ASP A 383 -4.58 -26.06 -17.40
CA ASP A 383 -5.42 -26.72 -16.37
C ASP A 383 -4.75 -26.66 -15.00
N VAL A 384 -3.43 -26.84 -14.95
CA VAL A 384 -2.64 -26.68 -13.71
C VAL A 384 -2.79 -25.24 -13.16
N VAL A 385 -2.73 -24.22 -14.01
CA VAL A 385 -2.87 -22.82 -13.59
C VAL A 385 -4.28 -22.52 -13.07
N ARG A 386 -5.31 -23.10 -13.66
CA ARG A 386 -6.72 -22.88 -13.22
C ARG A 386 -7.00 -23.49 -11.85
N GLU A 387 -6.38 -24.63 -11.56
CA GLU A 387 -6.60 -25.37 -10.30
C GLU A 387 -5.68 -24.90 -9.16
N ALA A 388 -4.60 -24.17 -9.48
CA ALA A 388 -3.65 -23.63 -8.49
C ALA A 388 -4.17 -22.35 -7.84
#